data_4219591688863abc584cb52a75043798
#
_entry.id   4219591688863abc584cb52a75043798
#
_cell.length_a   1.000
_cell.length_b   1.000
_cell.length_c   1.000
_cell.angle_alpha   90.00
_cell.angle_beta   90.00
_cell.angle_gamma   90.00
#
_symmetry.space_group_name_H-M   'P 1'
#
loop_
_entity.id
_entity.type
_entity.pdbx_description
1 polymer ?
#
loop_
_entity_poly.entity_id
_entity_poly.type
_entity_poly.pdbx_seq_one_letter_code
_entity_poly.pdbx_strand_id
1 'polypeptide(L)'
;SPSINHGHMDVGSFVFEADGVRWAIDLGSEDYNTTETRGVDLWNMAQQSQRWDVFRYNNRSHNTLTFNDKLQRVNGSAQIIESDSATARRFVKTDLTPVYAGQVDKVERTISLVDNDYLLIEDEITAGKNYTRMRWTLMTRATPKILSDNTVMLEQDGKRCLLKIESETPIVWRFEKTPTVNTFDSPNPDVTMVVFDTDL
;
A
#
# COMPACT_ATOMS: atom_id res chain seq x y z
N SER A 1 -11.73 1.46 8.36
CA SER A 1 -11.81 2.92 8.22
C SER A 1 -10.68 3.60 8.97
N PRO A 2 -9.96 4.55 8.35
CA PRO A 2 -8.89 5.31 9.02
C PRO A 2 -9.34 6.14 10.23
N SER A 3 -10.64 6.46 10.32
CA SER A 3 -11.21 7.27 11.42
C SER A 3 -11.28 6.56 12.78
N ILE A 4 -10.95 5.29 12.85
CA ILE A 4 -10.94 4.56 14.12
C ILE A 4 -9.67 4.97 14.89
N ASN A 5 -9.82 5.16 16.20
CA ASN A 5 -8.70 5.45 17.09
C ASN A 5 -7.56 4.43 16.89
N HIS A 6 -6.32 4.91 16.78
CA HIS A 6 -5.14 4.15 16.33
C HIS A 6 -5.16 3.71 14.85
N GLY A 7 -6.16 4.08 14.06
CA GLY A 7 -6.24 3.76 12.64
C GLY A 7 -5.15 4.45 11.81
N HIS A 8 -4.75 3.80 10.72
CA HIS A 8 -3.91 4.35 9.66
C HIS A 8 -4.72 4.43 8.36
N MET A 9 -4.21 5.15 7.38
CA MET A 9 -4.72 5.13 6.00
C MET A 9 -4.11 3.94 5.24
N ASP A 10 -4.34 2.74 5.76
CA ASP A 10 -3.77 1.47 5.31
C ASP A 10 -4.79 0.56 4.62
N VAL A 11 -5.96 1.10 4.30
CA VAL A 11 -7.06 0.30 3.77
C VAL A 11 -6.67 -0.28 2.41
N GLY A 12 -6.83 -1.61 2.27
CA GLY A 12 -6.37 -2.37 1.11
C GLY A 12 -4.91 -2.80 1.16
N SER A 13 -4.19 -2.48 2.24
CA SER A 13 -2.81 -2.95 2.46
C SER A 13 -2.77 -4.45 2.76
N PHE A 14 -1.63 -5.06 2.51
CA PHE A 14 -1.36 -6.47 2.78
C PHE A 14 0.07 -6.67 3.26
N VAL A 15 0.32 -7.78 3.91
CA VAL A 15 1.65 -8.32 4.17
C VAL A 15 1.77 -9.66 3.50
N PHE A 16 2.99 -10.02 3.07
CA PHE A 16 3.24 -11.31 2.43
C PHE A 16 4.52 -11.95 2.96
N GLU A 17 4.38 -13.18 3.40
CA GLU A 17 5.49 -14.00 3.88
C GLU A 17 5.46 -15.36 3.18
N ALA A 18 6.61 -15.78 2.68
CA ALA A 18 6.81 -17.09 2.07
C ALA A 18 8.23 -17.57 2.36
N ASP A 19 8.39 -18.88 2.57
CA ASP A 19 9.67 -19.51 2.85
C ASP A 19 10.45 -18.89 4.02
N GLY A 20 9.73 -18.37 5.03
CA GLY A 20 10.32 -17.71 6.19
C GLY A 20 10.92 -16.33 5.92
N VAL A 21 10.59 -15.72 4.77
CA VAL A 21 10.95 -14.34 4.43
C VAL A 21 9.69 -13.51 4.28
N ARG A 22 9.65 -12.36 4.94
CA ARG A 22 8.57 -11.38 4.76
C ARG A 22 8.91 -10.43 3.62
N TRP A 23 8.34 -10.72 2.46
CA TRP A 23 8.59 -10.01 1.20
C TRP A 23 7.86 -8.66 1.13
N ALA A 24 6.63 -8.60 1.62
CA ALA A 24 5.86 -7.37 1.79
C ALA A 24 5.70 -7.10 3.28
N ILE A 25 6.21 -5.96 3.75
CA ILE A 25 6.17 -5.57 5.16
C ILE A 25 5.19 -4.43 5.37
N ASP A 26 4.79 -4.20 6.62
CA ASP A 26 4.20 -2.96 7.10
C ASP A 26 5.14 -2.30 8.10
N LEU A 27 5.21 -0.96 8.10
CA LEU A 27 6.10 -0.21 8.98
C LEU A 27 5.56 -0.10 10.42
N GLY A 28 4.29 -0.41 10.63
CA GLY A 28 3.62 -0.24 11.90
C GLY A 28 3.43 1.24 12.28
N SER A 29 3.30 1.50 13.57
CA SER A 29 3.11 2.86 14.10
C SER A 29 4.43 3.58 14.36
N GLU A 30 4.36 4.90 14.51
CA GLU A 30 5.39 5.69 15.18
C GLU A 30 5.25 5.56 16.70
N ASP A 31 6.32 5.90 17.42
CA ASP A 31 6.28 6.05 18.86
C ASP A 31 5.42 7.26 19.24
N TYR A 32 4.35 7.01 19.99
CA TYR A 32 3.38 8.04 20.35
C TYR A 32 3.99 9.15 21.21
N ASN A 33 4.82 8.80 22.17
CA ASN A 33 5.46 9.78 23.02
C ASN A 33 6.37 10.71 22.22
N THR A 34 7.11 10.17 21.26
CA THR A 34 7.96 10.95 20.35
C THR A 34 7.14 11.90 19.49
N THR A 35 6.03 11.44 18.93
CA THR A 35 5.17 12.29 18.08
C THR A 35 4.49 13.39 18.90
N GLU A 36 3.93 13.07 20.05
CA GLU A 36 3.26 14.03 20.95
C GLU A 36 4.22 15.08 21.51
N THR A 37 5.40 14.66 21.97
CA THR A 37 6.42 15.60 22.51
C THR A 37 6.97 16.55 21.44
N ARG A 38 6.85 16.20 20.17
CA ARG A 38 7.18 17.06 19.04
C ARG A 38 6.00 17.90 18.52
N GLY A 39 4.88 17.88 19.25
CA GLY A 39 3.73 18.74 19.03
C GLY A 39 2.77 18.28 17.93
N VAL A 40 2.81 16.99 17.57
CA VAL A 40 1.85 16.43 16.60
C VAL A 40 0.49 16.29 17.28
N ASP A 41 -0.57 16.83 16.67
CA ASP A 41 -1.97 16.59 17.06
C ASP A 41 -2.40 15.17 16.64
N LEU A 42 -1.86 14.20 17.39
CA LEU A 42 -1.88 12.78 17.02
C LEU A 42 -3.30 12.18 17.05
N TRP A 43 -4.16 12.67 17.93
CA TRP A 43 -5.48 12.09 18.18
C TRP A 43 -6.62 12.73 17.38
N ASN A 44 -6.30 13.74 16.62
CA ASN A 44 -7.24 14.38 15.72
C ASN A 44 -7.42 13.53 14.45
N MET A 45 -8.61 12.98 14.25
CA MET A 45 -8.95 12.13 13.11
C MET A 45 -9.63 12.88 11.95
N ALA A 46 -9.61 14.22 11.94
CA ALA A 46 -10.11 14.98 10.81
C ALA A 46 -9.26 14.74 9.54
N GLN A 47 -9.85 14.86 8.36
CA GLN A 47 -9.16 14.63 7.08
C GLN A 47 -7.91 15.49 6.89
N GLN A 48 -7.89 16.70 7.45
CA GLN A 48 -6.78 17.65 7.37
C GLN A 48 -5.91 17.65 8.63
N SER A 49 -6.03 16.64 9.45
CA SER A 49 -5.25 16.53 10.69
C SER A 49 -3.76 16.34 10.40
N GLN A 50 -2.94 16.92 11.26
CA GLN A 50 -1.49 16.73 11.28
C GLN A 50 -1.09 15.25 11.51
N ARG A 51 -1.97 14.42 12.07
CA ARG A 51 -1.76 12.98 12.18
C ARG A 51 -1.33 12.36 10.83
N TRP A 52 -1.94 12.81 9.74
CA TRP A 52 -1.71 12.26 8.40
C TRP A 52 -0.44 12.81 7.72
N ASP A 53 0.24 13.78 8.34
CA ASP A 53 1.57 14.21 7.94
C ASP A 53 2.64 13.21 8.40
N VAL A 54 2.35 12.41 9.43
CA VAL A 54 3.20 11.32 9.89
C VAL A 54 3.27 10.23 8.81
N PHE A 55 4.48 9.95 8.31
CA PHE A 55 4.66 9.07 7.15
C PHE A 55 4.02 7.70 7.36
N ARG A 56 4.21 7.07 8.53
CA ARG A 56 3.69 5.72 8.81
C ARG A 56 2.17 5.65 8.98
N TYR A 57 1.45 6.78 9.00
CA TYR A 57 -0.01 6.80 9.21
C TYR A 57 -0.79 7.07 7.95
N ASN A 58 -0.13 7.46 6.86
CA ASN A 58 -0.80 7.75 5.60
C ASN A 58 -0.58 6.66 4.54
N ASN A 59 -1.42 6.64 3.50
CA ASN A 59 -1.42 5.57 2.49
C ASN A 59 -0.15 5.46 1.64
N ARG A 60 0.77 6.44 1.70
CA ARG A 60 2.04 6.38 0.97
C ARG A 60 3.04 5.40 1.60
N SER A 61 2.84 5.03 2.86
CA SER A 61 3.71 4.12 3.62
C SER A 61 3.18 2.69 3.72
N HIS A 62 2.09 2.39 3.05
CA HIS A 62 1.44 1.08 3.09
C HIS A 62 1.40 0.41 1.71
N ASN A 63 1.19 -0.90 1.68
CA ASN A 63 1.11 -1.71 0.46
C ASN A 63 -0.26 -1.55 -0.22
N THR A 64 -0.58 -0.33 -0.61
CA THR A 64 -1.87 0.05 -1.17
C THR A 64 -1.72 1.07 -2.31
N LEU A 65 -2.84 1.59 -2.79
CA LEU A 65 -2.91 2.53 -3.90
C LEU A 65 -2.85 3.99 -3.40
N THR A 66 -2.34 4.85 -4.26
CA THR A 66 -2.42 6.31 -4.09
C THR A 66 -2.77 6.93 -5.43
N PHE A 67 -3.80 7.79 -5.46
CA PHE A 67 -4.25 8.48 -6.66
C PHE A 67 -3.91 9.97 -6.57
N ASN A 68 -3.18 10.50 -7.58
CA ASN A 68 -2.77 11.91 -7.66
C ASN A 68 -2.12 12.42 -6.35
N ASP A 69 -1.32 11.59 -5.68
CA ASP A 69 -0.69 11.85 -4.38
C ASP A 69 -1.66 12.24 -3.24
N LYS A 70 -2.95 11.93 -3.39
CA LYS A 70 -3.97 12.23 -2.38
C LYS A 70 -4.05 11.16 -1.32
N LEU A 71 -4.45 11.57 -0.12
CA LEU A 71 -4.67 10.68 1.00
C LEU A 71 -6.02 9.94 0.87
N GLN A 72 -6.11 8.76 1.47
CA GLN A 72 -7.38 8.06 1.64
C GLN A 72 -8.37 8.91 2.44
N ARG A 73 -9.66 8.70 2.23
CA ARG A 73 -10.72 9.37 2.97
C ARG A 73 -10.83 8.80 4.38
N VAL A 74 -10.67 9.66 5.39
CA VAL A 74 -10.78 9.29 6.80
C VAL A 74 -12.14 8.65 7.11
N ASN A 75 -13.22 9.19 6.53
CA ASN A 75 -14.58 8.68 6.72
C ASN A 75 -14.93 7.51 5.79
N GLY A 76 -14.02 7.12 4.89
CA GLY A 76 -14.22 5.98 4.02
C GLY A 76 -14.13 4.66 4.81
N SER A 77 -14.83 3.65 4.34
CA SER A 77 -14.74 2.29 4.87
C SER A 77 -14.74 1.30 3.71
N ALA A 78 -13.92 0.28 3.80
CA ALA A 78 -13.90 -0.82 2.86
C ALA A 78 -14.75 -1.98 3.39
N GLN A 79 -15.38 -2.70 2.48
CA GLN A 79 -16.16 -3.90 2.80
C GLN A 79 -15.62 -5.08 2.00
N ILE A 80 -15.53 -6.22 2.65
CA ILE A 80 -15.33 -7.49 1.95
C ILE A 80 -16.64 -7.80 1.23
N ILE A 81 -16.60 -7.86 -0.10
CA ILE A 81 -17.78 -8.10 -0.95
C ILE A 81 -17.83 -9.53 -1.46
N GLU A 82 -16.69 -10.22 -1.47
CA GLU A 82 -16.61 -11.62 -1.85
C GLU A 82 -15.41 -12.28 -1.18
N SER A 83 -15.50 -13.56 -0.85
CA SER A 83 -14.36 -14.36 -0.38
C SER A 83 -14.57 -15.84 -0.59
N ASP A 84 -13.48 -16.56 -0.82
CA ASP A 84 -13.46 -18.05 -0.83
C ASP A 84 -12.21 -18.53 -0.08
N SER A 85 -12.39 -19.47 0.83
CA SER A 85 -11.31 -20.11 1.57
C SER A 85 -11.19 -21.62 1.32
N ALA A 86 -12.08 -22.19 0.52
CA ALA A 86 -12.24 -23.62 0.34
C ALA A 86 -11.57 -24.18 -0.93
N THR A 87 -11.36 -23.32 -1.95
CA THR A 87 -10.79 -23.74 -3.22
C THR A 87 -9.26 -23.60 -3.25
N ALA A 88 -8.62 -24.10 -4.31
CA ALA A 88 -7.20 -23.93 -4.57
C ALA A 88 -6.80 -22.45 -4.72
N ARG A 89 -7.71 -21.60 -5.21
CA ARG A 89 -7.61 -20.15 -5.19
C ARG A 89 -8.41 -19.61 -4.01
N ARG A 90 -7.73 -19.36 -2.90
CA ARG A 90 -8.33 -18.67 -1.73
C ARG A 90 -8.19 -17.18 -1.91
N PHE A 91 -9.27 -16.43 -1.78
CA PHE A 91 -9.24 -15.00 -2.03
C PHE A 91 -10.17 -14.19 -1.12
N VAL A 92 -9.89 -12.92 -1.06
CA VAL A 92 -10.75 -11.88 -0.50
C VAL A 92 -10.84 -10.75 -1.51
N LYS A 93 -12.08 -10.37 -1.88
CA LYS A 93 -12.36 -9.18 -2.70
C LYS A 93 -12.95 -8.08 -1.82
N THR A 94 -12.39 -6.89 -1.93
CA THR A 94 -12.72 -5.74 -1.09
C THR A 94 -13.08 -4.54 -1.95
N ASP A 95 -14.22 -3.90 -1.67
CA ASP A 95 -14.55 -2.59 -2.25
C ASP A 95 -13.81 -1.48 -1.51
N LEU A 96 -12.86 -0.85 -2.19
CA LEU A 96 -12.06 0.27 -1.70
C LEU A 96 -12.61 1.63 -2.14
N THR A 97 -13.66 1.67 -2.96
CA THR A 97 -14.21 2.90 -3.54
C THR A 97 -14.49 3.98 -2.48
N PRO A 98 -15.09 3.67 -1.31
CA PRO A 98 -15.39 4.70 -0.32
C PRO A 98 -14.14 5.39 0.27
N VAL A 99 -13.00 4.70 0.36
CA VAL A 99 -11.77 5.33 0.87
C VAL A 99 -11.05 6.17 -0.19
N TYR A 100 -11.43 6.04 -1.46
CA TYR A 100 -10.93 6.85 -2.57
C TYR A 100 -12.01 7.74 -3.20
N ALA A 101 -13.13 7.97 -2.49
CA ALA A 101 -14.24 8.78 -2.97
C ALA A 101 -13.79 10.17 -3.43
N GLY A 102 -14.20 10.54 -4.66
CA GLY A 102 -13.83 11.79 -5.32
C GLY A 102 -12.40 11.83 -5.89
N GLN A 103 -11.72 10.68 -5.94
CA GLN A 103 -10.41 10.50 -6.59
C GLN A 103 -10.56 9.64 -7.84
N VAL A 104 -11.34 8.58 -7.76
CA VAL A 104 -11.71 7.66 -8.84
C VAL A 104 -13.19 7.27 -8.68
N ASP A 105 -13.79 6.71 -9.72
CA ASP A 105 -15.20 6.31 -9.70
C ASP A 105 -15.40 4.95 -9.03
N LYS A 106 -14.46 4.01 -9.20
CA LYS A 106 -14.50 2.67 -8.60
C LYS A 106 -13.10 2.13 -8.34
N VAL A 107 -12.92 1.44 -7.22
CA VAL A 107 -11.73 0.63 -6.91
C VAL A 107 -12.15 -0.63 -6.17
N GLU A 108 -11.85 -1.79 -6.73
CA GLU A 108 -11.96 -3.07 -6.05
C GLU A 108 -10.59 -3.76 -6.05
N ARG A 109 -10.21 -4.36 -4.94
CA ARG A 109 -8.98 -5.15 -4.81
C ARG A 109 -9.31 -6.57 -4.45
N THR A 110 -8.80 -7.51 -5.23
CA THR A 110 -8.81 -8.93 -4.91
C THR A 110 -7.41 -9.39 -4.56
N ILE A 111 -7.26 -10.02 -3.40
CA ILE A 111 -6.01 -10.64 -2.97
C ILE A 111 -6.25 -12.14 -2.89
N SER A 112 -5.50 -12.91 -3.67
CA SER A 112 -5.64 -14.36 -3.79
C SER A 112 -4.34 -15.08 -3.47
N LEU A 113 -4.42 -16.17 -2.71
CA LEU A 113 -3.36 -17.16 -2.64
C LEU A 113 -3.73 -18.31 -3.58
N VAL A 114 -2.96 -18.49 -4.64
CA VAL A 114 -3.25 -19.45 -5.72
C VAL A 114 -2.37 -20.67 -5.53
N ASP A 115 -2.98 -21.84 -5.41
CA ASP A 115 -2.35 -23.18 -5.31
C ASP A 115 -1.27 -23.30 -4.21
N ASN A 116 -1.25 -22.39 -3.21
CA ASN A 116 -0.15 -22.18 -2.26
C ASN A 116 1.21 -21.84 -2.93
N ASP A 117 1.21 -21.42 -4.16
CA ASP A 117 2.40 -21.16 -4.95
C ASP A 117 2.72 -19.66 -5.05
N TYR A 118 1.71 -18.81 -5.29
CA TYR A 118 1.92 -17.38 -5.40
C TYR A 118 0.77 -16.54 -4.85
N LEU A 119 1.08 -15.30 -4.50
CA LEU A 119 0.10 -14.27 -4.17
C LEU A 119 -0.25 -13.50 -5.46
N LEU A 120 -1.55 -13.41 -5.77
CA LEU A 120 -2.08 -12.59 -6.85
C LEU A 120 -2.85 -11.40 -6.26
N ILE A 121 -2.52 -10.21 -6.71
CA ILE A 121 -3.24 -8.98 -6.35
C ILE A 121 -3.82 -8.41 -7.63
N GLU A 122 -5.15 -8.26 -7.67
CA GLU A 122 -5.88 -7.71 -8.81
C GLU A 122 -6.58 -6.45 -8.37
N ASP A 123 -6.25 -5.34 -9.02
CA ASP A 123 -6.87 -4.03 -8.81
C ASP A 123 -7.74 -3.68 -10.02
N GLU A 124 -9.07 -3.69 -9.83
CA GLU A 124 -10.04 -3.23 -10.82
C GLU A 124 -10.37 -1.77 -10.55
N ILE A 125 -9.97 -0.87 -11.45
CA ILE A 125 -10.08 0.57 -11.24
C ILE A 125 -10.85 1.19 -12.40
N THR A 126 -11.88 1.98 -12.07
CA THR A 126 -12.53 2.87 -13.03
C THR A 126 -12.13 4.31 -12.71
N ALA A 127 -11.35 4.91 -13.59
CA ALA A 127 -11.00 6.32 -13.49
C ALA A 127 -12.25 7.20 -13.64
N GLY A 128 -12.22 8.36 -13.00
CA GLY A 128 -13.24 9.38 -13.20
C GLY A 128 -13.03 10.16 -14.52
N LYS A 129 -13.74 11.28 -14.66
CA LYS A 129 -13.64 12.12 -15.86
C LYS A 129 -12.32 12.86 -16.02
N ASN A 130 -11.53 12.97 -14.96
CA ASN A 130 -10.28 13.71 -14.94
C ASN A 130 -9.11 12.74 -15.06
N TYR A 131 -8.00 13.24 -15.63
CA TYR A 131 -6.72 12.54 -15.60
C TYR A 131 -6.38 12.09 -14.18
N THR A 132 -6.01 10.83 -14.05
CA THR A 132 -5.67 10.22 -12.76
C THR A 132 -4.39 9.43 -12.89
N ARG A 133 -3.38 9.82 -12.12
CA ARG A 133 -2.16 9.05 -11.93
C ARG A 133 -2.33 8.14 -10.74
N MET A 134 -2.14 6.85 -10.95
CA MET A 134 -2.13 5.85 -9.90
C MET A 134 -0.69 5.50 -9.53
N ARG A 135 -0.43 5.39 -8.24
CA ARG A 135 0.76 4.77 -7.68
C ARG A 135 0.37 3.50 -6.93
N TRP A 136 1.07 2.43 -7.22
CA TRP A 136 1.07 1.21 -6.44
C TRP A 136 2.38 1.10 -5.65
N THR A 137 2.31 0.71 -4.39
CA THR A 137 3.46 0.68 -3.49
C THR A 137 3.58 -0.68 -2.80
N LEU A 138 4.81 -1.18 -2.70
CA LEU A 138 5.20 -2.32 -1.87
C LEU A 138 6.40 -1.93 -0.99
N MET A 139 6.22 -2.07 0.32
CA MET A 139 7.29 -1.92 1.30
C MET A 139 8.02 -3.23 1.49
N THR A 140 9.34 -3.23 1.37
CA THR A 140 10.16 -4.45 1.51
C THR A 140 11.52 -4.17 2.13
N ARG A 141 12.10 -5.18 2.80
CA ARG A 141 13.51 -5.20 3.17
C ARG A 141 14.39 -5.90 2.15
N ALA A 142 13.78 -6.53 1.16
CA ALA A 142 14.52 -7.16 0.07
C ALA A 142 15.23 -6.13 -0.81
N THR A 143 16.30 -6.53 -1.45
CA THR A 143 16.97 -5.76 -2.50
C THR A 143 16.25 -5.99 -3.82
N PRO A 144 15.61 -4.98 -4.41
CA PRO A 144 14.91 -5.12 -5.67
C PRO A 144 15.88 -4.96 -6.86
N LYS A 145 15.61 -5.71 -7.94
CA LYS A 145 16.33 -5.62 -9.21
C LYS A 145 15.34 -5.76 -10.38
N ILE A 146 15.32 -4.79 -11.28
CA ILE A 146 14.51 -4.87 -12.52
C ILE A 146 15.11 -5.95 -13.41
N LEU A 147 14.28 -6.90 -13.84
CA LEU A 147 14.62 -7.93 -14.81
C LEU A 147 14.05 -7.60 -16.21
N SER A 148 12.89 -6.98 -16.25
CA SER A 148 12.22 -6.50 -17.46
C SER A 148 11.26 -5.37 -17.12
N ASP A 149 10.58 -4.80 -18.13
CA ASP A 149 9.62 -3.71 -17.93
C ASP A 149 8.47 -4.08 -16.97
N ASN A 150 8.16 -5.36 -16.84
CA ASN A 150 7.07 -5.86 -16.02
C ASN A 150 7.50 -6.81 -14.89
N THR A 151 8.79 -6.99 -14.65
CA THR A 151 9.28 -7.98 -13.68
C THR A 151 10.41 -7.41 -12.82
N VAL A 152 10.24 -7.51 -11.52
CA VAL A 152 11.25 -7.19 -10.50
C VAL A 152 11.58 -8.44 -9.71
N MET A 153 12.85 -8.71 -9.49
CA MET A 153 13.31 -9.71 -8.55
C MET A 153 13.57 -9.04 -7.20
N LEU A 154 13.04 -9.61 -6.14
CA LEU A 154 13.33 -9.28 -4.76
C LEU A 154 14.30 -10.32 -4.20
N GLU A 155 15.38 -9.90 -3.58
CA GLU A 155 16.37 -10.78 -2.97
C GLU A 155 16.56 -10.43 -1.49
N GLN A 156 16.39 -11.43 -0.60
CA GLN A 156 16.56 -11.28 0.84
C GLN A 156 16.94 -12.63 1.44
N ASP A 157 17.88 -12.63 2.38
CA ASP A 157 18.33 -13.81 3.13
C ASP A 157 18.72 -15.01 2.22
N GLY A 158 19.34 -14.70 1.06
CA GLY A 158 19.74 -15.70 0.06
C GLY A 158 18.59 -16.32 -0.73
N LYS A 159 17.37 -15.82 -0.56
CA LYS A 159 16.16 -16.27 -1.26
C LYS A 159 15.69 -15.22 -2.26
N ARG A 160 14.83 -15.64 -3.19
CA ARG A 160 14.34 -14.79 -4.28
C ARG A 160 12.83 -14.91 -4.41
N CYS A 161 12.20 -13.77 -4.65
CA CYS A 161 10.79 -13.68 -5.00
C CYS A 161 10.65 -12.84 -6.27
N LEU A 162 9.82 -13.28 -7.22
CA LEU A 162 9.52 -12.52 -8.42
C LEU A 162 8.23 -11.73 -8.21
N LEU A 163 8.30 -10.43 -8.46
CA LEU A 163 7.15 -9.55 -8.56
C LEU A 163 6.92 -9.28 -10.05
N LYS A 164 5.83 -9.83 -10.59
CA LYS A 164 5.42 -9.65 -11.98
C LYS A 164 4.16 -8.81 -12.03
N ILE A 165 4.09 -7.87 -12.98
CA ILE A 165 2.90 -7.06 -13.24
C ILE A 165 2.34 -7.39 -14.62
N GLU A 166 1.02 -7.46 -14.67
CA GLU A 166 0.22 -7.43 -15.89
C GLU A 166 -0.67 -6.18 -15.79
N SER A 167 -0.51 -5.26 -16.74
CA SER A 167 -1.22 -3.98 -16.75
C SER A 167 -1.67 -3.67 -18.17
N GLU A 168 -2.88 -3.13 -18.32
CA GLU A 168 -3.41 -2.63 -19.60
C GLU A 168 -2.74 -1.31 -20.03
N THR A 169 -2.14 -0.60 -19.07
CA THR A 169 -1.45 0.67 -19.29
C THR A 169 0.05 0.53 -19.01
N PRO A 170 0.91 1.34 -19.67
CA PRO A 170 2.34 1.33 -19.40
C PRO A 170 2.64 1.65 -17.94
N ILE A 171 3.62 0.96 -17.38
CA ILE A 171 4.12 1.18 -16.01
C ILE A 171 5.59 1.60 -16.04
N VAL A 172 6.01 2.32 -15.01
CA VAL A 172 7.40 2.68 -14.79
C VAL A 172 7.79 2.33 -13.36
N TRP A 173 8.70 1.37 -13.21
CA TRP A 173 9.25 0.99 -11.92
C TRP A 173 10.16 2.05 -11.34
N ARG A 174 10.05 2.25 -10.02
CA ARG A 174 11.02 2.99 -9.22
C ARG A 174 11.28 2.29 -7.90
N PHE A 175 12.50 2.44 -7.41
CA PHE A 175 12.91 2.00 -6.08
C PHE A 175 13.27 3.24 -5.28
N GLU A 176 12.49 3.52 -4.27
CA GLU A 176 12.60 4.73 -3.47
C GLU A 176 12.98 4.36 -2.03
N LYS A 177 13.74 5.22 -1.37
CA LYS A 177 13.93 5.13 0.07
C LYS A 177 12.73 5.77 0.77
N THR A 178 12.39 5.26 1.94
CA THR A 178 11.34 5.86 2.76
C THR A 178 11.74 7.28 3.15
N PRO A 179 10.89 8.27 2.91
CA PRO A 179 11.20 9.65 3.25
C PRO A 179 11.17 9.84 4.78
N THR A 180 12.06 10.69 5.27
CA THR A 180 12.01 11.31 6.59
C THR A 180 11.71 12.80 6.35
N VAL A 181 10.46 13.12 6.13
CA VAL A 181 10.04 14.48 5.75
C VAL A 181 9.97 15.39 6.97
N ASN A 182 9.49 14.85 8.07
CA ASN A 182 9.26 15.59 9.30
C ASN A 182 10.22 15.14 10.40
N THR A 183 10.46 16.01 11.38
CA THR A 183 11.32 15.67 12.53
C THR A 183 10.76 14.58 13.42
N PHE A 184 9.49 14.29 13.30
CA PHE A 184 8.79 13.23 14.04
C PHE A 184 8.75 11.89 13.28
N ASP A 185 9.17 11.83 12.02
CA ASP A 185 9.24 10.58 11.27
C ASP A 185 10.49 9.78 11.66
N SER A 186 10.31 8.52 12.00
CA SER A 186 11.44 7.61 12.25
C SER A 186 12.08 7.16 10.94
N PRO A 187 13.42 7.08 10.88
CA PRO A 187 14.09 6.55 9.71
C PRO A 187 13.83 5.04 9.57
N ASN A 188 13.75 4.59 8.31
CA ASN A 188 13.61 3.18 7.96
C ASN A 188 14.75 2.78 6.99
N PRO A 189 16.01 2.73 7.43
CA PRO A 189 17.18 2.63 6.56
C PRO A 189 17.21 1.35 5.72
N ASP A 190 16.65 0.26 6.25
CA ASP A 190 16.65 -1.06 5.61
C ASP A 190 15.40 -1.32 4.76
N VAL A 191 14.55 -0.30 4.58
CA VAL A 191 13.33 -0.43 3.80
C VAL A 191 13.48 0.23 2.45
N THR A 192 13.01 -0.46 1.43
CA THR A 192 12.87 0.04 0.07
C THR A 192 11.39 0.04 -0.31
N MET A 193 10.93 1.12 -0.91
CA MET A 193 9.64 1.22 -1.55
C MET A 193 9.79 0.79 -3.01
N VAL A 194 9.22 -0.35 -3.36
CA VAL A 194 9.07 -0.76 -4.76
C VAL A 194 7.78 -0.16 -5.26
N VAL A 195 7.88 0.74 -6.22
CA VAL A 195 6.77 1.58 -6.68
C VAL A 195 6.64 1.47 -8.18
N PHE A 196 5.43 1.44 -8.68
CA PHE A 196 5.18 1.83 -10.07
C PHE A 196 4.05 2.87 -10.14
N ASP A 197 4.15 3.72 -11.15
CA ASP A 197 3.08 4.64 -11.51
C ASP A 197 2.51 4.24 -12.86
N THR A 198 1.22 4.54 -13.05
CA THR A 198 0.54 4.44 -14.32
C THR A 198 -0.54 5.52 -14.42
N ASP A 199 -0.87 5.90 -15.64
CA ASP A 199 -1.95 6.84 -15.94
C ASP A 199 -3.22 6.07 -16.30
N LEU A 200 -4.35 6.50 -15.70
CA LEU A 200 -5.67 5.91 -15.87
C LEU A 200 -6.56 6.79 -16.72
#